data_e24be894a3fc5229a0945b5513ee7121
#
_entry.id   e24be894a3fc5229a0945b5513ee7121
#
_cell.length_a   1.000
_cell.length_b   1.000
_cell.length_c   1.000
_cell.angle_alpha   90.00
_cell.angle_beta   90.00
_cell.angle_gamma   90.00
#
_symmetry.space_group_name_H-M   'P 1'
#
loop_
_entity.id
_entity.type
_entity.pdbx_description
1 polymer ?
#
loop_
_entity_poly.entity_id
_entity_poly.type
_entity_poly.pdbx_seq_one_letter_code
_entity_poly.pdbx_strand_id
1 'polypeptide(L)'
;FERNVEGETLKEKVFSNLQDPNVTSQKGLIEMFDSTIGRSTVLMPFGGMLQTTETQVSVQKLPTDGYTDTASIMAFGYNPFIASWSPYHGAAYAVVEACAKVVAAGASYEKMRFSYQEYFERMTDRKSWGKPLSALMGALKMQVDFGLPSIGGKDSMSGTFENINVPPMLMAFGITTVDAGTVISPELKYERNRLYLIKHTPLANYMPDVEQLKANWNYVTEQIKAGNIVSGYALGFGGIAEAICKMSFG
;
A
#
# COMPACT_ATOMS: atom_id res chain seq x y z
N PHE A 1 -13.91 13.50 -0.33
CA PHE A 1 -13.01 13.46 0.83
C PHE A 1 -11.82 14.35 0.56
N GLU A 2 -11.78 15.51 1.19
CA GLU A 2 -10.64 16.43 1.13
C GLU A 2 -9.96 16.46 2.49
N ARG A 3 -8.65 16.24 2.50
CA ARG A 3 -7.84 16.39 3.70
C ARG A 3 -7.40 17.84 3.83
N ASN A 4 -7.78 18.48 4.90
CA ASN A 4 -7.26 19.80 5.22
C ASN A 4 -5.93 19.67 5.97
N VAL A 5 -4.88 20.33 5.46
CA VAL A 5 -3.55 20.34 6.09
C VAL A 5 -3.32 21.76 6.61
N GLU A 6 -3.04 21.88 7.90
CA GLU A 6 -2.83 23.16 8.57
C GLU A 6 -1.53 23.85 8.14
N GLY A 7 -1.53 25.18 8.09
CA GLY A 7 -0.39 26.03 7.78
C GLY A 7 -0.73 27.14 6.78
N GLU A 8 -0.02 28.25 6.87
CA GLU A 8 -0.15 29.40 5.94
C GLU A 8 0.79 29.22 4.75
N THR A 9 2.03 28.78 5.01
CA THR A 9 3.07 28.57 4.00
C THR A 9 3.15 27.11 3.55
N LEU A 10 3.71 26.87 2.37
CA LEU A 10 3.99 25.51 1.88
C LEU A 10 4.85 24.72 2.88
N LYS A 11 5.85 25.36 3.48
CA LYS A 11 6.72 24.72 4.49
C LYS A 11 5.90 24.24 5.69
N GLU A 12 5.05 25.09 6.25
CA GLU A 12 4.20 24.72 7.39
C GLU A 12 3.25 23.57 7.04
N LYS A 13 2.63 23.62 5.85
CA LYS A 13 1.77 22.53 5.36
C LYS A 13 2.52 21.21 5.22
N VAL A 14 3.74 21.23 4.70
CA VAL A 14 4.58 20.02 4.61
C VAL A 14 4.91 19.48 5.99
N PHE A 15 5.31 20.33 6.94
CA PHE A 15 5.59 19.89 8.31
C PHE A 15 4.35 19.35 9.02
N SER A 16 3.22 20.04 8.94
CA SER A 16 1.93 19.58 9.49
C SER A 16 1.53 18.23 8.90
N ASN A 17 1.71 18.04 7.59
CA ASN A 17 1.46 16.76 6.93
C ASN A 17 2.33 15.63 7.47
N LEU A 18 3.64 15.86 7.65
CA LEU A 18 4.59 14.86 8.14
C LEU A 18 4.44 14.55 9.64
N GLN A 19 3.86 15.46 10.41
CA GLN A 19 3.56 15.27 11.84
C GLN A 19 2.27 14.50 12.11
N ASP A 20 1.40 14.34 11.08
CA ASP A 20 0.19 13.54 11.21
C ASP A 20 0.57 12.08 11.57
N PRO A 21 -0.02 11.47 12.62
CA PRO A 21 0.28 10.09 13.02
C PRO A 21 0.09 9.04 11.92
N ASN A 22 -0.75 9.32 10.90
CA ASN A 22 -0.96 8.43 9.74
C ASN A 22 0.10 8.62 8.64
N VAL A 23 0.96 9.63 8.75
CA VAL A 23 2.00 9.99 7.76
C VAL A 23 3.40 9.88 8.34
N THR A 24 3.57 10.22 9.62
CA THR A 24 4.87 10.22 10.28
C THR A 24 5.58 8.86 10.17
N SER A 25 6.92 8.87 10.22
CA SER A 25 7.70 7.63 10.17
C SER A 25 7.37 6.72 11.35
N GLN A 26 7.13 5.45 11.07
CA GLN A 26 6.88 4.41 12.07
C GLN A 26 8.18 3.72 12.53
N LYS A 27 9.35 4.30 12.26
CA LYS A 27 10.66 3.70 12.53
C LYS A 27 10.80 3.21 13.98
N GLY A 28 10.40 4.01 14.95
CA GLY A 28 10.47 3.62 16.35
C GLY A 28 9.64 2.41 16.73
N LEU A 29 8.51 2.17 16.07
CA LEU A 29 7.70 0.96 16.26
C LEU A 29 8.32 -0.25 15.55
N ILE A 30 8.82 -0.05 14.34
CA ILE A 30 9.42 -1.13 13.53
C ILE A 30 10.71 -1.64 14.15
N GLU A 31 11.53 -0.75 14.72
CA GLU A 31 12.77 -1.11 15.42
C GLU A 31 12.57 -1.93 16.70
N MET A 32 11.34 -2.02 17.22
CA MET A 32 11.00 -2.92 18.32
C MET A 32 10.92 -4.41 17.89
N PHE A 33 10.94 -4.68 16.58
CA PHE A 33 10.83 -6.02 16.02
C PHE A 33 12.07 -6.38 15.20
N ASP A 34 12.38 -7.68 15.12
CA ASP A 34 13.45 -8.17 14.28
C ASP A 34 13.12 -7.96 12.80
N SER A 35 13.98 -7.22 12.10
CA SER A 35 13.77 -6.87 10.70
C SER A 35 14.42 -7.83 9.71
N THR A 36 15.29 -8.71 10.17
CA THR A 36 16.08 -9.64 9.32
C THR A 36 16.11 -11.04 9.90
N ILE A 37 14.96 -11.59 10.23
CA ILE A 37 14.87 -13.00 10.63
C ILE A 37 15.11 -13.86 9.39
N GLY A 38 16.28 -14.49 9.37
CA GLY A 38 16.72 -15.29 8.24
C GLY A 38 17.45 -14.50 7.16
N ARG A 39 18.11 -15.23 6.28
CA ARG A 39 19.01 -14.74 5.24
C ARG A 39 18.34 -14.50 3.88
N SER A 40 17.02 -14.53 3.83
CA SER A 40 16.26 -14.42 2.58
C SER A 40 15.76 -13.00 2.28
N THR A 41 15.98 -12.04 3.18
CA THR A 41 15.50 -10.66 3.04
C THR A 41 16.17 -9.95 1.86
N VAL A 42 15.36 -9.44 0.93
CA VAL A 42 15.80 -8.66 -0.24
C VAL A 42 15.75 -7.17 0.06
N LEU A 43 14.68 -6.70 0.70
CA LEU A 43 14.52 -5.31 1.12
C LEU A 43 14.42 -5.23 2.64
N MET A 44 15.20 -4.34 3.24
CA MET A 44 15.08 -3.98 4.65
C MET A 44 13.84 -3.11 4.87
N PRO A 45 13.27 -3.06 6.09
CA PRO A 45 12.15 -2.18 6.41
C PRO A 45 12.42 -0.71 6.14
N PHE A 46 13.68 -0.29 6.24
CA PHE A 46 14.14 1.04 5.87
C PHE A 46 15.32 0.94 4.91
N GLY A 47 15.21 1.63 3.78
CA GLY A 47 16.21 1.67 2.71
C GLY A 47 17.02 2.96 2.70
N GLY A 48 17.96 3.00 1.75
CA GLY A 48 18.89 4.08 1.54
C GLY A 48 20.15 3.99 2.38
N MET A 49 21.09 4.89 2.13
CA MET A 49 22.38 4.95 2.82
C MET A 49 22.21 5.23 4.32
N LEU A 50 21.21 6.04 4.69
CA LEU A 50 20.90 6.39 6.08
C LEU A 50 19.91 5.42 6.73
N GLN A 51 19.35 4.47 5.98
CA GLN A 51 18.33 3.52 6.44
C GLN A 51 17.13 4.21 7.12
N THR A 52 16.58 5.22 6.45
CA THR A 52 15.49 6.07 6.96
C THR A 52 14.30 6.19 6.00
N THR A 53 14.40 5.69 4.77
CA THR A 53 13.28 5.61 3.85
C THR A 53 12.48 4.33 4.06
N GLU A 54 11.22 4.45 4.45
CA GLU A 54 10.31 3.32 4.69
C GLU A 54 10.08 2.52 3.40
N THR A 55 10.26 1.20 3.48
CA THR A 55 9.94 0.25 2.41
C THR A 55 8.47 -0.12 2.48
N GLN A 56 7.75 -0.01 1.37
CA GLN A 56 6.30 -0.23 1.34
C GLN A 56 5.90 -1.70 1.12
N VAL A 57 6.87 -2.58 0.92
CA VAL A 57 6.67 -4.00 0.63
C VAL A 57 7.60 -4.86 1.47
N SER A 58 7.23 -6.12 1.69
CA SER A 58 8.14 -7.15 2.21
C SER A 58 8.57 -8.05 1.05
N VAL A 59 9.88 -8.20 0.84
CA VAL A 59 10.45 -9.05 -0.22
C VAL A 59 11.42 -10.05 0.40
N GLN A 60 11.10 -11.34 0.22
CA GLN A 60 11.86 -12.45 0.78
C GLN A 60 12.12 -13.50 -0.29
N LYS A 61 13.37 -13.94 -0.47
CA LYS A 61 13.68 -15.08 -1.35
C LYS A 61 12.99 -16.34 -0.86
N LEU A 62 12.51 -17.17 -1.77
CA LEU A 62 11.86 -18.42 -1.40
C LEU A 62 12.88 -19.39 -0.78
N PRO A 63 12.53 -20.11 0.29
CA PRO A 63 13.39 -21.11 0.87
C PRO A 63 13.50 -22.32 -0.09
N THR A 64 14.73 -22.63 -0.51
CA THR A 64 15.05 -23.76 -1.39
C THR A 64 16.34 -24.42 -0.96
N ASP A 65 16.53 -25.68 -1.37
CA ASP A 65 17.82 -26.33 -1.29
C ASP A 65 18.75 -25.74 -2.37
N GLY A 66 19.66 -24.86 -1.95
CA GLY A 66 20.58 -24.16 -2.84
C GLY A 66 20.24 -22.68 -3.00
N TYR A 67 20.37 -22.15 -4.21
CA TYR A 67 20.19 -20.73 -4.54
C TYR A 67 18.98 -20.51 -5.42
N THR A 68 18.27 -19.39 -5.18
CA THR A 68 17.20 -18.91 -6.06
C THR A 68 17.17 -17.38 -6.09
N ASP A 69 16.79 -16.81 -7.22
CA ASP A 69 16.43 -15.39 -7.36
C ASP A 69 14.93 -15.17 -7.30
N THR A 70 14.13 -16.23 -7.21
CA THR A 70 12.70 -16.10 -7.00
C THR A 70 12.43 -15.65 -5.56
N ALA A 71 11.70 -14.55 -5.43
CA ALA A 71 11.27 -13.99 -4.15
C ALA A 71 9.74 -13.87 -4.10
N SER A 72 9.18 -13.94 -2.91
CA SER A 72 7.83 -13.46 -2.63
C SER A 72 7.88 -11.96 -2.37
N ILE A 73 6.89 -11.23 -2.87
CA ILE A 73 6.68 -9.81 -2.57
C ILE A 73 5.26 -9.62 -2.07
N MET A 74 5.12 -8.95 -0.93
CA MET A 74 3.85 -8.70 -0.27
C MET A 74 3.70 -7.23 0.10
N ALA A 75 2.50 -6.70 -0.07
CA ALA A 75 2.10 -5.40 0.42
C ALA A 75 0.69 -5.46 1.01
N PHE A 76 0.33 -4.43 1.76
CA PHE A 76 -1.04 -4.24 2.20
C PHE A 76 -1.57 -2.86 1.79
N GLY A 77 -2.91 -2.76 1.70
CA GLY A 77 -3.61 -1.50 1.49
C GLY A 77 -4.74 -1.35 2.50
N TYR A 78 -4.90 -0.15 3.04
CA TYR A 78 -6.00 0.25 3.91
C TYR A 78 -5.96 1.75 4.15
N ASN A 79 -7.12 2.40 4.03
CA ASN A 79 -7.28 3.80 4.40
C ASN A 79 -8.52 3.98 5.30
N PRO A 80 -8.35 4.26 6.60
CA PRO A 80 -9.46 4.35 7.55
C PRO A 80 -10.44 5.48 7.24
N PHE A 81 -9.99 6.56 6.60
CA PHE A 81 -10.83 7.71 6.27
C PHE A 81 -11.75 7.40 5.09
N ILE A 82 -11.22 6.78 4.03
CA ILE A 82 -12.03 6.33 2.89
C ILE A 82 -13.02 5.24 3.36
N ALA A 83 -12.55 4.30 4.18
CA ALA A 83 -13.38 3.23 4.72
C ALA A 83 -14.51 3.76 5.64
N SER A 84 -14.24 4.79 6.44
CA SER A 84 -15.25 5.45 7.28
C SER A 84 -16.27 6.23 6.46
N TRP A 85 -15.84 6.86 5.37
CA TRP A 85 -16.73 7.53 4.44
C TRP A 85 -17.60 6.52 3.68
N SER A 86 -16.99 5.46 3.15
CA SER A 86 -17.68 4.38 2.44
C SER A 86 -16.88 3.08 2.53
N PRO A 87 -17.34 2.05 3.27
CA PRO A 87 -16.66 0.77 3.34
C PRO A 87 -16.45 0.12 1.96
N TYR A 88 -17.37 0.31 1.01
CA TYR A 88 -17.27 -0.15 -0.36
C TYR A 88 -16.05 0.45 -1.08
N HIS A 89 -15.90 1.78 -1.05
CA HIS A 89 -14.76 2.46 -1.64
C HIS A 89 -13.47 2.18 -0.89
N GLY A 90 -13.54 2.13 0.45
CA GLY A 90 -12.39 1.79 1.30
C GLY A 90 -11.76 0.46 0.92
N ALA A 91 -12.58 -0.57 0.74
CA ALA A 91 -12.13 -1.89 0.33
C ALA A 91 -11.63 -1.93 -1.13
N ALA A 92 -12.28 -1.20 -2.04
CA ALA A 92 -11.80 -1.07 -3.41
C ALA A 92 -10.41 -0.43 -3.48
N TYR A 93 -10.21 0.68 -2.77
CA TYR A 93 -8.90 1.35 -2.70
C TYR A 93 -7.85 0.57 -1.90
N ALA A 94 -8.24 -0.27 -0.95
CA ALA A 94 -7.30 -1.18 -0.27
C ALA A 94 -6.66 -2.16 -1.26
N VAL A 95 -7.44 -2.73 -2.18
CA VAL A 95 -6.91 -3.58 -3.27
C VAL A 95 -5.98 -2.78 -4.18
N VAL A 96 -6.38 -1.59 -4.61
CA VAL A 96 -5.58 -0.70 -5.47
C VAL A 96 -4.25 -0.33 -4.81
N GLU A 97 -4.28 0.04 -3.54
CA GLU A 97 -3.07 0.43 -2.79
C GLU A 97 -2.07 -0.73 -2.67
N ALA A 98 -2.55 -1.94 -2.33
CA ALA A 98 -1.68 -3.11 -2.27
C ALA A 98 -1.02 -3.40 -3.63
N CYS A 99 -1.78 -3.33 -4.74
CA CYS A 99 -1.23 -3.48 -6.08
C CYS A 99 -0.20 -2.39 -6.42
N ALA A 100 -0.52 -1.14 -6.14
CA ALA A 100 0.36 0.00 -6.45
C ALA A 100 1.71 -0.11 -5.74
N LYS A 101 1.73 -0.54 -4.46
CA LYS A 101 2.96 -0.76 -3.68
C LYS A 101 3.83 -1.88 -4.29
N VAL A 102 3.21 -2.99 -4.68
CA VAL A 102 3.91 -4.12 -5.32
C VAL A 102 4.51 -3.70 -6.66
N VAL A 103 3.76 -2.96 -7.48
CA VAL A 103 4.22 -2.45 -8.78
C VAL A 103 5.34 -1.42 -8.60
N ALA A 104 5.22 -0.50 -7.64
CA ALA A 104 6.24 0.51 -7.35
C ALA A 104 7.58 -0.12 -6.94
N ALA A 105 7.58 -1.34 -6.42
CA ALA A 105 8.77 -2.10 -6.06
C ALA A 105 9.30 -3.05 -7.18
N GLY A 106 8.65 -3.07 -8.35
CA GLY A 106 9.16 -3.78 -9.54
C GLY A 106 8.46 -5.08 -9.91
N ALA A 107 7.44 -5.52 -9.15
CA ALA A 107 6.69 -6.72 -9.50
C ALA A 107 5.45 -6.42 -10.36
N SER A 108 5.00 -7.41 -11.14
CA SER A 108 3.71 -7.32 -11.84
C SER A 108 2.55 -7.62 -10.88
N TYR A 109 1.46 -6.87 -11.03
CA TYR A 109 0.22 -7.12 -10.29
C TYR A 109 -0.55 -8.36 -10.80
N GLU A 110 -0.37 -8.77 -12.05
CA GLU A 110 -1.24 -9.72 -12.78
C GLU A 110 -1.37 -11.10 -12.11
N LYS A 111 -0.36 -11.51 -11.34
CA LYS A 111 -0.37 -12.79 -10.63
C LYS A 111 -0.61 -12.66 -9.14
N MET A 112 -0.98 -11.49 -8.66
CA MET A 112 -1.25 -11.30 -7.24
C MET A 112 -2.41 -12.17 -6.75
N ARG A 113 -2.32 -12.58 -5.50
CA ARG A 113 -3.36 -13.25 -4.74
C ARG A 113 -3.61 -12.46 -3.47
N PHE A 114 -4.86 -12.36 -3.06
CA PHE A 114 -5.23 -11.60 -1.88
C PHE A 114 -5.61 -12.49 -0.70
N SER A 115 -5.31 -11.99 0.49
CA SER A 115 -5.91 -12.41 1.75
C SER A 115 -6.47 -11.16 2.43
N TYR A 116 -7.70 -11.22 2.92
CA TYR A 116 -8.34 -10.07 3.55
C TYR A 116 -8.39 -10.21 5.06
N GLN A 117 -8.10 -9.11 5.76
CA GLN A 117 -8.32 -8.99 7.19
C GLN A 117 -9.45 -7.99 7.41
N GLU A 118 -10.54 -8.45 7.98
CA GLU A 118 -11.67 -7.59 8.34
C GLU A 118 -11.73 -7.37 9.85
N TYR A 119 -12.02 -6.13 10.27
CA TYR A 119 -12.27 -5.78 11.65
C TYR A 119 -13.33 -4.68 11.73
N PHE A 120 -14.46 -5.00 12.30
CA PHE A 120 -15.62 -4.12 12.40
C PHE A 120 -16.12 -3.98 13.83
N GLU A 121 -16.93 -2.95 14.07
CA GLU A 121 -17.66 -2.76 15.33
C GLU A 121 -18.56 -3.94 15.66
N ARG A 122 -19.07 -3.98 16.87
CA ARG A 122 -20.05 -5.00 17.28
C ARG A 122 -21.33 -4.89 16.43
N MET A 123 -21.79 -6.02 15.91
CA MET A 123 -22.96 -6.12 15.03
C MET A 123 -24.25 -6.10 15.86
N THR A 124 -24.86 -4.94 16.02
CA THR A 124 -26.06 -4.74 16.86
C THR A 124 -27.31 -4.45 16.04
N ASP A 125 -27.18 -3.99 14.81
CA ASP A 125 -28.27 -3.60 13.94
C ASP A 125 -27.98 -3.84 12.45
N ARG A 126 -28.96 -3.55 11.60
CA ARG A 126 -28.82 -3.73 10.15
C ARG A 126 -27.72 -2.85 9.53
N LYS A 127 -27.46 -1.68 10.09
CA LYS A 127 -26.47 -0.75 9.59
C LYS A 127 -25.05 -1.27 9.88
N SER A 128 -24.82 -1.76 11.09
CA SER A 128 -23.54 -2.35 11.47
C SER A 128 -23.23 -3.59 10.61
N TRP A 129 -24.20 -4.48 10.37
CA TRP A 129 -24.06 -5.61 9.44
C TRP A 129 -23.88 -5.21 7.98
N GLY A 130 -24.42 -4.06 7.56
CA GLY A 130 -24.24 -3.53 6.20
C GLY A 130 -22.81 -3.11 5.86
N LYS A 131 -22.00 -2.74 6.87
CA LYS A 131 -20.62 -2.26 6.67
C LYS A 131 -19.69 -3.36 6.13
N PRO A 132 -19.56 -4.55 6.76
CA PRO A 132 -18.73 -5.62 6.23
C PRO A 132 -19.23 -6.12 4.87
N LEU A 133 -20.56 -6.27 4.68
CA LEU A 133 -21.09 -6.63 3.38
C LEU A 133 -20.69 -5.62 2.29
N SER A 134 -20.80 -4.34 2.58
CA SER A 134 -20.42 -3.26 1.67
C SER A 134 -18.92 -3.32 1.33
N ALA A 135 -18.05 -3.56 2.30
CA ALA A 135 -16.61 -3.72 2.11
C ALA A 135 -16.29 -4.93 1.23
N LEU A 136 -16.89 -6.09 1.52
CA LEU A 136 -16.72 -7.31 0.72
C LEU A 136 -17.14 -7.09 -0.73
N MET A 137 -18.24 -6.39 -0.98
CA MET A 137 -18.69 -6.07 -2.34
C MET A 137 -17.68 -5.17 -3.07
N GLY A 138 -17.07 -4.19 -2.40
CA GLY A 138 -16.03 -3.34 -2.96
C GLY A 138 -14.77 -4.13 -3.34
N ALA A 139 -14.30 -5.00 -2.44
CA ALA A 139 -13.19 -5.89 -2.69
C ALA A 139 -13.47 -6.87 -3.83
N LEU A 140 -14.66 -7.50 -3.84
CA LEU A 140 -15.08 -8.42 -4.90
C LEU A 140 -15.12 -7.72 -6.26
N LYS A 141 -15.65 -6.51 -6.32
CA LYS A 141 -15.67 -5.72 -7.57
C LYS A 141 -14.25 -5.56 -8.12
N MET A 142 -13.28 -5.21 -7.29
CA MET A 142 -11.89 -5.06 -7.74
C MET A 142 -11.25 -6.39 -8.14
N GLN A 143 -11.53 -7.47 -7.41
CA GLN A 143 -11.05 -8.80 -7.79
C GLN A 143 -11.54 -9.21 -9.19
N VAL A 144 -12.82 -8.99 -9.48
CA VAL A 144 -13.41 -9.31 -10.78
C VAL A 144 -12.82 -8.44 -11.89
N ASP A 145 -12.74 -7.13 -11.66
CA ASP A 145 -12.29 -6.17 -12.67
C ASP A 145 -10.79 -6.32 -13.00
N PHE A 146 -9.97 -6.62 -12.01
CA PHE A 146 -8.54 -6.89 -12.22
C PHE A 146 -8.24 -8.36 -12.60
N GLY A 147 -9.19 -9.28 -12.41
CA GLY A 147 -8.94 -10.72 -12.57
C GLY A 147 -8.05 -11.32 -11.49
N LEU A 148 -8.06 -10.75 -10.27
CA LEU A 148 -7.17 -11.12 -9.17
C LEU A 148 -7.96 -11.81 -8.05
N PRO A 149 -7.79 -13.12 -7.84
CA PRO A 149 -8.54 -13.85 -6.82
C PRO A 149 -7.97 -13.65 -5.42
N SER A 150 -8.82 -13.85 -4.40
CA SER A 150 -8.40 -14.04 -3.02
C SER A 150 -8.35 -15.53 -2.66
N ILE A 151 -7.43 -15.87 -1.76
CA ILE A 151 -7.28 -17.22 -1.21
C ILE A 151 -8.08 -17.43 0.08
N GLY A 152 -8.57 -16.35 0.67
CA GLY A 152 -9.32 -16.36 1.92
C GLY A 152 -9.08 -15.09 2.72
N GLY A 153 -9.33 -15.18 4.01
CA GLY A 153 -9.16 -14.07 4.94
C GLY A 153 -9.61 -14.44 6.34
N LYS A 154 -9.73 -13.44 7.19
CA LYS A 154 -10.21 -13.56 8.56
C LYS A 154 -11.03 -12.32 8.90
N ASP A 155 -12.15 -12.51 9.54
CA ASP A 155 -13.02 -11.44 10.00
C ASP A 155 -13.16 -11.42 11.52
N SER A 156 -13.49 -10.25 12.06
CA SER A 156 -13.83 -10.05 13.46
C SER A 156 -14.81 -8.89 13.59
N MET A 157 -15.87 -9.11 14.37
CA MET A 157 -16.93 -8.14 14.64
C MET A 157 -16.96 -7.73 16.12
N SER A 158 -15.77 -7.56 16.72
CA SER A 158 -15.60 -7.26 18.15
C SER A 158 -14.95 -5.89 18.42
N GLY A 159 -14.87 -5.04 17.40
CA GLY A 159 -14.19 -3.75 17.44
C GLY A 159 -14.97 -2.62 18.12
N THR A 160 -15.62 -2.92 19.25
CA THR A 160 -16.30 -1.92 20.09
C THR A 160 -15.80 -2.01 21.51
N PHE A 161 -15.33 -0.89 22.03
CA PHE A 161 -15.02 -0.73 23.45
C PHE A 161 -15.80 0.46 24.00
N GLU A 162 -16.71 0.19 24.95
CA GLU A 162 -17.66 1.17 25.46
C GLU A 162 -18.44 1.87 24.33
N ASN A 163 -18.18 3.17 24.11
CA ASN A 163 -18.78 4.00 23.06
C ASN A 163 -17.83 4.26 21.87
N ILE A 164 -16.66 3.63 21.86
CA ILE A 164 -15.67 3.76 20.77
C ILE A 164 -15.77 2.56 19.85
N ASN A 165 -15.94 2.84 18.56
CA ASN A 165 -15.93 1.85 17.50
C ASN A 165 -14.68 1.99 16.66
N VAL A 166 -14.08 0.88 16.23
CA VAL A 166 -13.04 0.90 15.20
C VAL A 166 -13.60 1.42 13.88
N PRO A 167 -12.80 2.12 13.07
CA PRO A 167 -13.19 2.40 11.70
C PRO A 167 -13.50 1.09 10.95
N PRO A 168 -14.46 1.09 10.01
CA PRO A 168 -14.68 -0.07 9.15
C PRO A 168 -13.38 -0.50 8.49
N MET A 169 -12.96 -1.73 8.70
CA MET A 169 -11.69 -2.22 8.17
C MET A 169 -11.90 -3.44 7.27
N LEU A 170 -11.51 -3.30 6.01
CA LEU A 170 -11.11 -4.41 5.16
C LEU A 170 -9.71 -4.05 4.65
N MET A 171 -8.72 -4.72 5.19
CA MET A 171 -7.31 -4.59 4.76
C MET A 171 -7.01 -5.67 3.72
N ALA A 172 -6.48 -5.25 2.58
CA ALA A 172 -6.08 -6.15 1.51
C ALA A 172 -4.59 -6.46 1.61
N PHE A 173 -4.23 -7.71 1.89
CA PHE A 173 -2.86 -8.20 1.76
C PHE A 173 -2.71 -8.86 0.40
N GLY A 174 -1.86 -8.28 -0.45
CA GLY A 174 -1.56 -8.81 -1.78
C GLY A 174 -0.17 -9.43 -1.84
N ILE A 175 -0.06 -10.64 -2.36
CA ILE A 175 1.20 -11.35 -2.52
C ILE A 175 1.36 -11.84 -3.95
N THR A 176 2.59 -11.77 -4.48
CA THR A 176 2.99 -12.38 -5.75
C THR A 176 4.46 -12.82 -5.68
N THR A 177 4.97 -13.37 -6.77
CA THR A 177 6.39 -13.67 -6.94
C THR A 177 7.07 -12.62 -7.81
N VAL A 178 8.36 -12.43 -7.58
CA VAL A 178 9.21 -11.50 -8.33
C VAL A 178 10.62 -12.08 -8.44
N ASP A 179 11.36 -11.67 -9.47
CA ASP A 179 12.81 -11.86 -9.53
C ASP A 179 13.48 -10.83 -8.62
N ALA A 180 14.26 -11.28 -7.65
CA ALA A 180 14.94 -10.41 -6.69
C ALA A 180 15.86 -9.38 -7.37
N GLY A 181 16.40 -9.69 -8.54
CA GLY A 181 17.24 -8.79 -9.33
C GLY A 181 16.50 -7.63 -9.98
N THR A 182 15.15 -7.70 -10.07
CA THR A 182 14.32 -6.62 -10.64
C THR A 182 13.66 -5.74 -9.58
N VAL A 183 13.85 -6.07 -8.30
CA VAL A 183 13.26 -5.31 -7.20
C VAL A 183 14.00 -3.99 -7.00
N ILE A 184 13.26 -2.91 -6.86
CA ILE A 184 13.77 -1.58 -6.54
C ILE A 184 13.27 -1.11 -5.18
N SER A 185 14.06 -0.31 -4.51
CA SER A 185 13.72 0.32 -3.23
C SER A 185 13.29 1.78 -3.42
N PRO A 186 12.53 2.37 -2.47
CA PRO A 186 11.88 3.66 -2.68
C PRO A 186 12.78 4.89 -2.55
N GLU A 187 13.94 4.82 -1.89
CA GLU A 187 14.80 5.99 -1.70
C GLU A 187 15.33 6.56 -3.02
N LEU A 188 15.57 7.87 -3.08
CA LEU A 188 16.18 8.54 -4.22
C LEU A 188 17.63 8.08 -4.41
N LYS A 189 18.03 7.70 -5.63
CA LYS A 189 19.33 7.05 -5.91
C LYS A 189 20.41 8.02 -6.35
N TYR A 190 20.06 8.94 -7.26
CA TYR A 190 21.05 9.77 -7.93
C TYR A 190 20.59 11.21 -8.04
N GLU A 191 21.54 12.14 -7.90
CA GLU A 191 21.30 13.56 -8.18
C GLU A 191 20.83 13.77 -9.63
N ARG A 192 19.97 14.77 -9.82
CA ARG A 192 19.42 15.17 -11.11
C ARG A 192 18.49 14.16 -11.79
N ASN A 193 18.12 13.06 -11.15
CA ASN A 193 17.05 12.21 -11.65
C ASN A 193 15.73 12.99 -11.68
N ARG A 194 14.93 12.71 -12.70
CA ARG A 194 13.60 13.32 -12.83
C ARG A 194 12.60 12.54 -11.98
N LEU A 195 11.70 13.27 -11.33
CA LEU A 195 10.55 12.70 -10.64
C LEU A 195 9.32 12.78 -11.56
N TYR A 196 8.60 11.68 -11.66
CA TYR A 196 7.37 11.58 -12.45
C TYR A 196 6.22 11.15 -11.54
N LEU A 197 5.08 11.82 -11.69
CA LEU A 197 3.83 11.41 -11.09
C LEU A 197 3.02 10.60 -12.11
N ILE A 198 2.85 9.31 -11.85
CA ILE A 198 1.93 8.46 -12.61
C ILE A 198 0.54 8.58 -11.98
N LYS A 199 -0.25 9.48 -12.55
CA LYS A 199 -1.54 9.87 -11.97
C LYS A 199 -2.64 8.89 -12.33
N HIS A 200 -3.47 8.53 -11.35
CA HIS A 200 -4.77 7.91 -11.51
C HIS A 200 -5.87 8.95 -11.32
N THR A 201 -6.91 8.90 -12.15
CA THR A 201 -8.11 9.75 -12.03
C THR A 201 -9.31 8.85 -11.75
N PRO A 202 -9.96 8.97 -10.59
CA PRO A 202 -11.16 8.19 -10.29
C PRO A 202 -12.30 8.46 -11.27
N LEU A 203 -13.19 7.49 -11.42
CA LEU A 203 -14.45 7.64 -12.14
C LEU A 203 -15.37 8.65 -11.43
N ALA A 204 -16.43 9.10 -12.11
CA ALA A 204 -17.38 10.08 -11.56
C ALA A 204 -18.07 9.64 -10.25
N ASN A 205 -18.15 8.34 -10.00
CA ASN A 205 -18.66 7.75 -8.76
C ASN A 205 -17.55 7.50 -7.71
N TYR A 206 -16.37 8.07 -7.88
CA TYR A 206 -15.17 7.92 -7.06
C TYR A 206 -14.57 6.49 -7.02
N MET A 207 -15.07 5.57 -7.83
CA MET A 207 -14.45 4.26 -7.97
C MET A 207 -13.14 4.36 -8.76
N PRO A 208 -12.19 3.43 -8.53
CA PRO A 208 -10.99 3.36 -9.34
C PRO A 208 -11.30 3.13 -10.82
N ASP A 209 -10.63 3.86 -11.70
CA ASP A 209 -10.59 3.54 -13.14
C ASP A 209 -9.59 2.40 -13.35
N VAL A 210 -10.13 1.19 -13.46
CA VAL A 210 -9.34 -0.05 -13.52
C VAL A 210 -8.51 -0.13 -14.80
N GLU A 211 -9.04 0.33 -15.92
CA GLU A 211 -8.31 0.28 -17.19
C GLU A 211 -7.12 1.26 -17.20
N GLN A 212 -7.31 2.46 -16.63
CA GLN A 212 -6.22 3.41 -16.44
C GLN A 212 -5.15 2.85 -15.49
N LEU A 213 -5.56 2.20 -14.39
CA LEU A 213 -4.63 1.59 -13.43
C LEU A 213 -3.82 0.46 -14.06
N LYS A 214 -4.46 -0.44 -14.81
CA LYS A 214 -3.78 -1.51 -15.56
C LYS A 214 -2.74 -0.95 -16.52
N ALA A 215 -3.10 0.06 -17.31
CA ALA A 215 -2.18 0.71 -18.24
C ALA A 215 -0.99 1.36 -17.51
N ASN A 216 -1.24 2.09 -16.44
CA ASN A 216 -0.21 2.72 -15.62
C ASN A 216 0.74 1.70 -15.00
N TRP A 217 0.22 0.63 -14.41
CA TRP A 217 1.01 -0.39 -13.73
C TRP A 217 1.86 -1.21 -14.71
N ASN A 218 1.31 -1.56 -15.87
CA ASN A 218 2.07 -2.25 -16.91
C ASN A 218 3.22 -1.36 -17.40
N TYR A 219 2.94 -0.08 -17.68
CA TYR A 219 3.98 0.88 -18.06
C TYR A 219 5.09 0.99 -17.01
N VAL A 220 4.73 1.15 -15.71
CA VAL A 220 5.73 1.24 -14.63
C VAL A 220 6.57 -0.03 -14.54
N THR A 221 5.93 -1.20 -14.57
CA THR A 221 6.64 -2.50 -14.51
C THR A 221 7.62 -2.66 -15.68
N GLU A 222 7.23 -2.27 -16.91
CA GLU A 222 8.10 -2.31 -18.09
C GLU A 222 9.27 -1.34 -17.94
N GLN A 223 9.06 -0.12 -17.47
CA GLN A 223 10.11 0.88 -17.28
C GLN A 223 11.10 0.49 -16.17
N ILE A 224 10.65 -0.18 -15.11
CA ILE A 224 11.53 -0.74 -14.08
C ILE A 224 12.39 -1.85 -14.68
N LYS A 225 11.81 -2.81 -15.41
CA LYS A 225 12.54 -3.89 -16.10
C LYS A 225 13.56 -3.36 -17.11
N ALA A 226 13.24 -2.26 -17.77
CA ALA A 226 14.16 -1.60 -18.71
C ALA A 226 15.26 -0.76 -18.02
N GLY A 227 15.25 -0.64 -16.69
CA GLY A 227 16.21 0.17 -15.93
C GLY A 227 15.97 1.68 -16.03
N ASN A 228 14.85 2.12 -16.58
CA ASN A 228 14.51 3.55 -16.72
C ASN A 228 13.93 4.13 -15.43
N ILE A 229 13.32 3.31 -14.58
CA ILE A 229 12.84 3.68 -13.24
C ILE A 229 13.69 2.94 -12.22
N VAL A 230 14.35 3.67 -11.34
CA VAL A 230 15.26 3.15 -10.32
C VAL A 230 14.76 3.31 -8.89
N SER A 231 13.68 4.07 -8.70
CA SER A 231 13.00 4.27 -7.42
C SER A 231 11.51 4.42 -7.65
N GLY A 232 10.69 3.86 -6.79
CA GLY A 232 9.23 3.94 -6.88
C GLY A 232 8.60 4.06 -5.51
N TYR A 233 7.53 4.87 -5.40
CA TYR A 233 6.75 5.05 -4.18
C TYR A 233 5.27 5.15 -4.52
N ALA A 234 4.45 4.29 -3.95
CA ALA A 234 3.00 4.38 -4.05
C ALA A 234 2.48 5.47 -3.10
N LEU A 235 1.73 6.44 -3.64
CA LEU A 235 1.20 7.54 -2.85
C LEU A 235 0.20 7.04 -1.81
N GLY A 236 0.44 7.39 -0.55
CA GLY A 236 -0.42 7.10 0.58
C GLY A 236 -1.23 8.32 1.02
N PHE A 237 -1.63 8.32 2.29
CA PHE A 237 -2.47 9.33 2.91
C PHE A 237 -1.86 10.74 2.87
N GLY A 238 -0.54 10.87 3.01
CA GLY A 238 0.17 12.16 2.95
C GLY A 238 0.45 12.67 1.53
N GLY A 239 0.09 11.91 0.50
CA GLY A 239 0.17 12.30 -0.91
C GLY A 239 1.61 12.53 -1.41
N ILE A 240 1.74 13.43 -2.39
CA ILE A 240 3.03 13.72 -3.04
C ILE A 240 4.07 14.26 -2.05
N ALA A 241 3.65 15.11 -1.10
CA ALA A 241 4.56 15.68 -0.10
C ALA A 241 5.16 14.60 0.80
N GLU A 242 4.36 13.64 1.27
CA GLU A 242 4.85 12.47 2.00
C GLU A 242 5.87 11.69 1.18
N ALA A 243 5.49 11.32 -0.05
CA ALA A 243 6.33 10.50 -0.92
C ALA A 243 7.71 11.14 -1.17
N ILE A 244 7.74 12.39 -1.60
CA ILE A 244 9.01 13.09 -1.89
C ILE A 244 9.87 13.19 -0.64
N CYS A 245 9.30 13.55 0.51
CA CYS A 245 10.06 13.66 1.76
C CYS A 245 10.61 12.29 2.20
N LYS A 246 9.77 11.26 2.26
CA LYS A 246 10.21 9.92 2.68
C LYS A 246 11.23 9.30 1.73
N MET A 247 11.06 9.47 0.42
CA MET A 247 12.06 9.02 -0.57
C MET A 247 13.42 9.74 -0.42
N SER A 248 13.44 10.94 0.14
CA SER A 248 14.66 11.73 0.34
C SER A 248 15.37 11.51 1.67
N PHE A 249 14.80 10.70 2.58
CA PHE A 249 15.39 10.44 3.90
C PHE A 249 16.56 9.45 3.87
N GLY A 250 16.58 8.51 2.93
CA GLY A 250 17.54 7.42 2.81
C GLY A 250 18.89 7.74 2.17
#